data_8017a1aba180c0d566d591d332ae8d64
#
_entry.id   8017a1aba180c0d566d591d332ae8d64
#
_cell.length_a   1.000
_cell.length_b   1.000
_cell.length_c   1.000
_cell.angle_alpha   90.00
_cell.angle_beta   90.00
_cell.angle_gamma   90.00
#
_symmetry.space_group_name_H-M   'P 1'
#
loop_
_entity.id
_entity.type
_entity.pdbx_description
1 polymer ?
#
loop_
_entity_poly.entity_id
_entity_poly.type
_entity_poly.pdbx_seq_one_letter_code
_entity_poly.pdbx_strand_id
1 'polypeptide(L)'
;MRDQRLRPETVVVSAGRPRHVPGAPFSEPVTFASAFVAGGDPEYARYGNPTWTAFEDALGALEGGECVSFASGMAAVSAVAALVPHGGAVVVPRHAYQHTLALLDGGAEAGRFEVRRVDIADADAVEAAMRGAAMVWIESPTNPALEVADVERLAASARAAGALSVVDSTFATPLLQRPLGQGADLVVHSVTKLIAGHSDIVLGAVVADDPDLAARIRHHRGLHGAIPGPMESFLALRGLRTLSVRLERAASNARELAARLERAPGVVEVRDPGFGTVLAIVLRDAQAADRAVERVRLWIPATSLGGVESTLERRRRWATEAPTIPEGLIRLSVGIEHIDDLADDLLGALGAGVD
;
A
#
# COMPACT_ATOMS: atom_id res chain seq x y z
N MET A 1 -11.31 32.63 -11.74
CA MET A 1 -10.51 32.24 -10.58
C MET A 1 -9.43 31.32 -11.08
N ARG A 2 -8.14 31.60 -10.82
CA ARG A 2 -7.03 30.74 -11.26
C ARG A 2 -7.23 29.39 -10.59
N ASP A 3 -7.15 28.31 -11.36
CA ASP A 3 -7.15 26.91 -10.93
C ASP A 3 -5.88 26.66 -10.08
N GLN A 4 -5.93 27.07 -8.83
CA GLN A 4 -4.87 26.80 -7.87
C GLN A 4 -5.04 25.33 -7.46
N ARG A 5 -4.21 24.44 -8.01
CA ARG A 5 -4.13 23.06 -7.51
C ARG A 5 -3.89 23.11 -6.01
N LEU A 6 -4.86 22.61 -5.25
CA LEU A 6 -4.76 22.52 -3.80
C LEU A 6 -3.58 21.64 -3.39
N ARG A 7 -3.00 21.92 -2.24
CA ARG A 7 -1.97 21.06 -1.65
C ARG A 7 -2.58 19.72 -1.20
N PRO A 8 -1.83 18.60 -1.24
CA PRO A 8 -2.35 17.28 -0.87
C PRO A 8 -3.00 17.26 0.51
N GLU A 9 -2.44 17.96 1.51
CA GLU A 9 -2.98 18.08 2.87
C GLU A 9 -4.35 18.76 2.91
N THR A 10 -4.64 19.62 1.94
CA THR A 10 -5.97 20.23 1.78
C THR A 10 -6.91 19.27 1.04
N VAL A 11 -6.40 18.55 0.03
CA VAL A 11 -7.19 17.58 -0.76
C VAL A 11 -7.71 16.47 0.15
N VAL A 12 -6.90 15.90 1.06
CA VAL A 12 -7.33 14.85 2.02
C VAL A 12 -8.53 15.31 2.87
N VAL A 13 -8.65 16.60 3.16
CA VAL A 13 -9.75 17.16 3.97
C VAL A 13 -10.96 17.50 3.11
N SER A 14 -10.79 17.98 1.89
CA SER A 14 -11.84 18.60 1.09
C SER A 14 -12.45 17.68 0.00
N ALA A 15 -11.70 16.77 -0.61
CA ALA A 15 -12.18 15.92 -1.70
C ALA A 15 -13.21 14.87 -1.24
N GLY A 16 -14.11 14.43 -2.13
CA GLY A 16 -15.15 13.45 -1.82
C GLY A 16 -16.17 13.93 -0.77
N ARG A 17 -16.44 15.25 -0.72
CA ARG A 17 -17.50 15.82 0.12
C ARG A 17 -18.75 16.10 -0.70
N PRO A 18 -19.95 16.06 -0.08
CA PRO A 18 -21.17 16.54 -0.69
C PRO A 18 -21.06 18.00 -1.14
N ARG A 19 -21.93 18.41 -2.05
CA ARG A 19 -22.02 19.81 -2.46
C ARG A 19 -22.37 20.70 -1.27
N HIS A 20 -21.76 21.88 -1.18
CA HIS A 20 -22.00 22.86 -0.14
C HIS A 20 -23.31 23.61 -0.41
N VAL A 21 -24.43 22.99 -0.03
CA VAL A 21 -25.76 23.60 -0.07
C VAL A 21 -26.37 23.62 1.34
N PRO A 22 -27.21 24.63 1.67
CA PRO A 22 -27.83 24.69 2.99
C PRO A 22 -28.58 23.40 3.34
N GLY A 23 -28.29 22.83 4.51
CA GLY A 23 -28.91 21.59 4.98
C GLY A 23 -28.22 20.29 4.51
N ALA A 24 -27.23 20.35 3.62
CA ALA A 24 -26.46 19.16 3.23
C ALA A 24 -25.52 18.70 4.38
N PRO A 25 -25.29 17.39 4.52
CA PRO A 25 -24.32 16.88 5.48
C PRO A 25 -22.89 17.25 5.06
N PHE A 26 -21.97 17.39 6.02
CA PHE A 26 -20.54 17.61 5.74
C PHE A 26 -19.81 16.39 5.16
N SER A 27 -20.32 15.19 5.45
CA SER A 27 -19.75 13.94 4.96
C SER A 27 -20.79 13.18 4.16
N GLU A 28 -20.35 12.44 3.14
CA GLU A 28 -21.24 11.56 2.39
C GLU A 28 -21.87 10.54 3.34
N PRO A 29 -23.20 10.40 3.35
CA PRO A 29 -23.88 9.40 4.18
C PRO A 29 -23.54 7.98 3.76
N VAL A 30 -23.64 7.02 4.70
CA VAL A 30 -23.51 5.61 4.37
C VAL A 30 -24.80 5.13 3.71
N THR A 31 -24.72 4.72 2.44
CA THR A 31 -25.85 4.25 1.65
C THR A 31 -25.88 2.73 1.64
N PHE A 32 -26.77 2.13 2.43
CA PHE A 32 -27.05 0.69 2.41
C PHE A 32 -28.17 0.42 1.40
N ALA A 33 -27.79 0.12 0.15
CA ALA A 33 -28.72 -0.24 -0.91
C ALA A 33 -28.09 -1.31 -1.82
N SER A 34 -28.84 -2.34 -2.17
CA SER A 34 -28.47 -3.32 -3.20
C SER A 34 -29.03 -2.96 -4.56
N ALA A 35 -30.14 -2.24 -4.61
CA ALA A 35 -30.83 -1.83 -5.82
C ALA A 35 -31.32 -0.38 -5.68
N PHE A 36 -31.43 0.29 -6.80
CA PHE A 36 -31.94 1.65 -6.93
C PHE A 36 -33.13 1.66 -7.88
N VAL A 37 -33.90 2.75 -7.86
CA VAL A 37 -35.03 2.91 -8.80
C VAL A 37 -34.49 3.00 -10.22
N ALA A 38 -35.07 2.24 -11.13
CA ALA A 38 -34.67 2.15 -12.55
C ALA A 38 -34.68 3.53 -13.26
N GLY A 39 -33.83 3.66 -14.26
CA GLY A 39 -33.67 4.89 -15.06
C GLY A 39 -32.62 5.85 -14.56
N GLY A 40 -31.84 5.47 -13.52
CA GLY A 40 -30.70 6.21 -12.99
C GLY A 40 -29.37 5.45 -13.11
N ASP A 41 -28.30 6.05 -12.62
CA ASP A 41 -26.99 5.42 -12.48
C ASP A 41 -26.47 5.66 -11.05
N PRO A 42 -26.23 4.60 -10.26
CA PRO A 42 -26.41 3.19 -10.59
C PRO A 42 -27.86 2.70 -10.42
N GLU A 43 -28.22 1.61 -11.10
CA GLU A 43 -29.45 0.85 -10.85
C GLU A 43 -29.24 -0.34 -9.89
N TYR A 44 -27.99 -0.80 -9.77
CA TYR A 44 -27.62 -1.93 -8.91
C TYR A 44 -26.27 -1.69 -8.24
N ALA A 45 -26.22 -1.92 -6.92
CA ALA A 45 -25.05 -1.54 -6.10
C ALA A 45 -23.73 -2.23 -6.47
N ARG A 46 -23.75 -3.35 -7.21
CA ARG A 46 -22.50 -3.96 -7.71
C ARG A 46 -21.75 -3.07 -8.71
N TYR A 47 -22.44 -2.12 -9.34
CA TYR A 47 -21.86 -1.21 -10.33
C TYR A 47 -21.54 0.18 -9.76
N GLY A 48 -22.21 0.58 -8.68
CA GLY A 48 -21.99 1.88 -8.06
C GLY A 48 -22.71 2.03 -6.72
N ASN A 49 -22.16 2.89 -5.87
CA ASN A 49 -22.76 3.27 -4.60
C ASN A 49 -22.22 4.67 -4.21
N PRO A 50 -23.06 5.65 -3.80
CA PRO A 50 -22.61 6.99 -3.48
C PRO A 50 -21.47 7.05 -2.46
N THR A 51 -21.48 6.14 -1.48
CA THR A 51 -20.43 6.09 -0.45
C THR A 51 -19.07 5.68 -1.02
N TRP A 52 -19.04 4.75 -1.99
CA TRP A 52 -17.77 4.39 -2.67
C TRP A 52 -17.26 5.54 -3.52
N THR A 53 -18.16 6.14 -4.29
CA THR A 53 -17.82 7.26 -5.17
C THR A 53 -17.16 8.37 -4.40
N ALA A 54 -17.67 8.73 -3.22
CA ALA A 54 -17.05 9.75 -2.38
C ALA A 54 -15.60 9.39 -1.95
N PHE A 55 -15.33 8.12 -1.66
CA PHE A 55 -13.96 7.66 -1.37
C PHE A 55 -13.11 7.62 -2.64
N GLU A 56 -13.65 7.09 -3.75
CA GLU A 56 -12.97 6.99 -5.03
C GLU A 56 -12.58 8.39 -5.55
N ASP A 57 -13.49 9.36 -5.47
CA ASP A 57 -13.23 10.77 -5.82
C ASP A 57 -12.10 11.37 -4.97
N ALA A 58 -12.09 11.07 -3.66
CA ALA A 58 -11.07 11.61 -2.76
C ALA A 58 -9.68 11.03 -3.04
N LEU A 59 -9.57 9.73 -3.21
CA LEU A 59 -8.30 9.07 -3.49
C LEU A 59 -7.82 9.37 -4.92
N GLY A 60 -8.73 9.36 -5.89
CA GLY A 60 -8.43 9.75 -7.27
C GLY A 60 -7.90 11.19 -7.38
N ALA A 61 -8.50 12.13 -6.66
CA ALA A 61 -8.01 13.51 -6.60
C ALA A 61 -6.60 13.65 -6.01
N LEU A 62 -6.22 12.77 -5.07
CA LEU A 62 -4.89 12.75 -4.48
C LEU A 62 -3.84 12.17 -5.42
N GLU A 63 -4.14 11.04 -6.06
CA GLU A 63 -3.24 10.38 -7.01
C GLU A 63 -3.18 11.06 -8.35
N GLY A 64 -4.27 11.70 -8.78
CA GLY A 64 -4.36 12.40 -10.06
C GLY A 64 -4.97 11.56 -11.19
N GLY A 65 -5.84 10.59 -10.87
CA GLY A 65 -6.48 9.70 -11.83
C GLY A 65 -7.86 9.21 -11.37
N GLU A 66 -8.46 8.28 -12.12
CA GLU A 66 -9.70 7.61 -11.74
C GLU A 66 -9.44 6.45 -10.77
N CYS A 67 -10.08 6.50 -9.60
CA CYS A 67 -9.98 5.45 -8.59
C CYS A 67 -11.10 4.42 -8.74
N VAL A 68 -10.76 3.15 -8.53
CA VAL A 68 -11.70 2.02 -8.42
C VAL A 68 -11.37 1.26 -7.14
N SER A 69 -12.31 1.26 -6.19
CA SER A 69 -12.15 0.59 -4.89
C SER A 69 -12.62 -0.87 -4.92
N PHE A 70 -12.03 -1.69 -4.03
CA PHE A 70 -12.24 -3.14 -3.96
C PHE A 70 -12.41 -3.59 -2.51
N ALA A 71 -13.03 -4.75 -2.31
CA ALA A 71 -13.23 -5.37 -1.00
C ALA A 71 -11.91 -5.67 -0.24
N SER A 72 -10.76 -5.67 -0.90
CA SER A 72 -9.44 -5.87 -0.27
C SER A 72 -8.32 -5.42 -1.19
N GLY A 73 -7.11 -5.21 -0.62
CA GLY A 73 -5.91 -4.98 -1.43
C GLY A 73 -5.63 -6.12 -2.40
N MET A 74 -5.82 -7.38 -1.99
CA MET A 74 -5.64 -8.53 -2.88
C MET A 74 -6.66 -8.59 -4.03
N ALA A 75 -7.88 -8.10 -3.82
CA ALA A 75 -8.85 -7.96 -4.91
C ALA A 75 -8.39 -6.91 -5.94
N ALA A 76 -7.79 -5.80 -5.48
CA ALA A 76 -7.17 -4.81 -6.36
C ALA A 76 -5.98 -5.40 -7.14
N VAL A 77 -5.07 -6.11 -6.45
CA VAL A 77 -3.94 -6.84 -7.09
C VAL A 77 -4.44 -7.82 -8.15
N SER A 78 -5.47 -8.60 -7.84
CA SER A 78 -6.07 -9.58 -8.77
C SER A 78 -6.65 -8.91 -10.02
N ALA A 79 -7.31 -7.75 -9.86
CA ALA A 79 -7.86 -6.99 -10.98
C ALA A 79 -6.76 -6.48 -11.93
N VAL A 80 -5.64 -6.02 -11.38
CA VAL A 80 -4.48 -5.58 -12.16
C VAL A 80 -3.78 -6.77 -12.84
N ALA A 81 -3.57 -7.90 -12.14
CA ALA A 81 -3.00 -9.10 -12.72
C ALA A 81 -3.83 -9.67 -13.88
N ALA A 82 -5.14 -9.44 -13.88
CA ALA A 82 -6.04 -9.82 -14.98
C ALA A 82 -5.83 -9.00 -16.26
N LEU A 83 -5.13 -7.88 -16.21
CA LEU A 83 -4.76 -7.10 -17.40
C LEU A 83 -3.64 -7.75 -18.22
N VAL A 84 -2.86 -8.65 -17.62
CA VAL A 84 -1.77 -9.36 -18.32
C VAL A 84 -2.37 -10.31 -19.37
N PRO A 85 -1.99 -10.15 -20.65
CA PRO A 85 -2.48 -11.04 -21.69
C PRO A 85 -1.97 -12.46 -21.49
N HIS A 86 -2.70 -13.44 -22.01
CA HIS A 86 -2.26 -14.83 -22.00
C HIS A 86 -0.94 -14.97 -22.77
N GLY A 87 0.04 -15.65 -22.18
CA GLY A 87 1.39 -15.80 -22.74
C GLY A 87 2.29 -14.57 -22.58
N GLY A 88 1.82 -13.49 -21.96
CA GLY A 88 2.64 -12.32 -21.64
C GLY A 88 3.66 -12.62 -20.55
N ALA A 89 4.52 -11.64 -20.23
CA ALA A 89 5.45 -11.72 -19.10
C ALA A 89 5.20 -10.56 -18.12
N VAL A 90 5.38 -10.84 -16.83
CA VAL A 90 5.32 -9.85 -15.74
C VAL A 90 6.68 -9.77 -15.05
N VAL A 91 7.26 -8.59 -15.00
CA VAL A 91 8.46 -8.31 -14.20
C VAL A 91 8.04 -7.91 -12.81
N VAL A 92 8.60 -8.54 -11.76
CA VAL A 92 8.21 -8.31 -10.37
C VAL A 92 9.45 -8.21 -9.47
N PRO A 93 9.39 -7.48 -8.34
CA PRO A 93 10.46 -7.52 -7.35
C PRO A 93 10.65 -8.93 -6.80
N ARG A 94 11.90 -9.31 -6.50
CA ARG A 94 12.18 -10.55 -5.76
C ARG A 94 11.60 -10.52 -4.34
N HIS A 95 11.56 -9.34 -3.74
CA HIS A 95 10.90 -9.05 -2.46
C HIS A 95 9.72 -8.12 -2.72
N ALA A 96 8.53 -8.57 -2.43
CA ALA A 96 7.29 -7.81 -2.46
C ALA A 96 6.30 -8.47 -1.50
N TYR A 97 5.13 -7.88 -1.36
CA TYR A 97 4.09 -8.51 -0.54
C TYR A 97 3.85 -9.96 -0.98
N GLN A 98 4.09 -10.90 -0.06
CA GLN A 98 4.14 -12.34 -0.36
C GLN A 98 2.90 -12.88 -1.09
N HIS A 99 1.69 -12.35 -0.81
CA HIS A 99 0.48 -12.82 -1.50
C HIS A 99 0.35 -12.24 -2.92
N THR A 100 0.92 -11.07 -3.20
CA THR A 100 1.06 -10.57 -4.58
C THR A 100 1.93 -11.53 -5.39
N LEU A 101 3.09 -11.92 -4.84
CA LEU A 101 3.99 -12.87 -5.49
C LEU A 101 3.31 -14.24 -5.67
N ALA A 102 2.64 -14.75 -4.63
CA ALA A 102 1.93 -16.03 -4.70
C ALA A 102 0.80 -16.04 -5.74
N LEU A 103 0.06 -14.92 -5.88
CA LEU A 103 -0.97 -14.79 -6.91
C LEU A 103 -0.38 -14.84 -8.32
N LEU A 104 0.74 -14.14 -8.53
CA LEU A 104 1.41 -14.12 -9.82
C LEU A 104 2.07 -15.48 -10.13
N ASP A 105 2.71 -16.13 -9.16
CA ASP A 105 3.26 -17.48 -9.32
C ASP A 105 2.15 -18.49 -9.68
N GLY A 106 1.01 -18.45 -8.99
CA GLY A 106 -0.13 -19.31 -9.34
C GLY A 106 -0.66 -19.05 -10.76
N GLY A 107 -0.60 -17.82 -11.25
CA GLY A 107 -0.90 -17.49 -12.64
C GLY A 107 0.11 -18.11 -13.62
N ALA A 108 1.38 -18.08 -13.28
CA ALA A 108 2.46 -18.69 -14.08
C ALA A 108 2.34 -20.23 -14.08
N GLU A 109 2.12 -20.85 -12.91
CA GLU A 109 1.90 -22.29 -12.78
C GLU A 109 0.68 -22.77 -13.59
N ALA A 110 -0.37 -21.93 -13.68
CA ALA A 110 -1.53 -22.19 -14.52
C ALA A 110 -1.28 -21.91 -16.02
N GLY A 111 -0.05 -21.55 -16.42
CA GLY A 111 0.32 -21.28 -17.81
C GLY A 111 -0.28 -20.00 -18.40
N ARG A 112 -0.73 -19.05 -17.55
CA ARG A 112 -1.33 -17.80 -18.03
C ARG A 112 -0.31 -16.82 -18.55
N PHE A 113 0.83 -16.67 -17.85
CA PHE A 113 1.92 -15.72 -18.17
C PHE A 113 3.24 -16.18 -17.53
N GLU A 114 4.34 -15.56 -17.94
CA GLU A 114 5.67 -15.72 -17.35
C GLU A 114 5.86 -14.73 -16.19
N VAL A 115 6.57 -15.13 -15.11
CA VAL A 115 7.01 -14.24 -14.02
C VAL A 115 8.53 -14.10 -14.03
N ARG A 116 9.04 -12.87 -14.15
CA ARG A 116 10.46 -12.53 -14.10
C ARG A 116 10.77 -11.76 -12.83
N ARG A 117 11.55 -12.35 -11.92
CA ARG A 117 11.93 -11.74 -10.64
C ARG A 117 13.22 -10.94 -10.79
N VAL A 118 13.22 -9.74 -10.22
CA VAL A 118 14.35 -8.80 -10.27
C VAL A 118 14.65 -8.19 -8.91
N ASP A 119 15.86 -7.67 -8.74
CA ASP A 119 16.15 -6.68 -7.70
C ASP A 119 15.55 -5.35 -8.13
N ILE A 120 14.54 -4.86 -7.43
CA ILE A 120 13.84 -3.64 -7.83
C ILE A 120 14.69 -2.38 -7.66
N ALA A 121 15.71 -2.43 -6.80
CA ALA A 121 16.66 -1.34 -6.61
C ALA A 121 17.72 -1.27 -7.72
N ASP A 122 17.90 -2.35 -8.49
CA ASP A 122 18.77 -2.38 -9.67
C ASP A 122 17.96 -2.05 -10.93
N ALA A 123 17.86 -0.77 -11.25
CA ALA A 123 17.08 -0.30 -12.37
C ALA A 123 17.55 -0.89 -13.73
N ASP A 124 18.84 -1.13 -13.91
CA ASP A 124 19.39 -1.71 -15.16
C ASP A 124 18.94 -3.17 -15.32
N ALA A 125 18.93 -3.95 -14.24
CA ALA A 125 18.41 -5.31 -14.23
C ALA A 125 16.89 -5.34 -14.52
N VAL A 126 16.13 -4.42 -13.94
CA VAL A 126 14.68 -4.28 -14.19
C VAL A 126 14.42 -3.96 -15.65
N GLU A 127 15.11 -2.98 -16.24
CA GLU A 127 15.01 -2.60 -17.64
C GLU A 127 15.36 -3.76 -18.60
N ALA A 128 16.39 -4.53 -18.26
CA ALA A 128 16.74 -5.71 -19.03
C ALA A 128 15.64 -6.77 -19.03
N ALA A 129 14.98 -6.97 -17.87
CA ALA A 129 13.88 -7.93 -17.73
C ALA A 129 12.58 -7.46 -18.39
N MET A 130 12.38 -6.14 -18.58
CA MET A 130 11.19 -5.57 -19.23
C MET A 130 11.11 -5.87 -20.73
N ARG A 131 12.20 -6.27 -21.39
CA ARG A 131 12.17 -6.54 -22.83
C ARG A 131 11.13 -7.60 -23.17
N GLY A 132 10.10 -7.21 -23.96
CA GLY A 132 8.98 -8.06 -24.34
C GLY A 132 8.05 -8.44 -23.18
N ALA A 133 8.15 -7.79 -22.03
CA ALA A 133 7.19 -7.95 -20.95
C ALA A 133 5.89 -7.18 -21.24
N ALA A 134 4.77 -7.70 -20.72
CA ALA A 134 3.48 -7.05 -20.81
C ALA A 134 3.24 -6.08 -19.63
N MET A 135 3.93 -6.33 -18.49
CA MET A 135 3.74 -5.55 -17.26
C MET A 135 5.03 -5.56 -16.43
N VAL A 136 5.30 -4.44 -15.78
CA VAL A 136 6.21 -4.38 -14.64
C VAL A 136 5.42 -4.00 -13.38
N TRP A 137 5.52 -4.84 -12.35
CA TRP A 137 5.02 -4.57 -11.01
C TRP A 137 6.13 -3.97 -10.17
N ILE A 138 5.94 -2.78 -9.68
CA ILE A 138 6.87 -2.04 -8.83
C ILE A 138 6.24 -1.94 -7.45
N GLU A 139 6.92 -2.41 -6.41
CA GLU A 139 6.54 -2.16 -5.01
C GLU A 139 7.67 -1.35 -4.38
N SER A 140 7.35 -0.14 -3.88
CA SER A 140 8.37 0.78 -3.35
C SER A 140 7.80 1.61 -2.19
N PRO A 141 8.39 1.47 -0.97
CA PRO A 141 9.38 0.45 -0.57
C PRO A 141 8.83 -0.97 -0.60
N THR A 142 9.70 -1.98 -0.80
CA THR A 142 9.29 -3.39 -0.81
C THR A 142 8.97 -3.91 0.58
N ASN A 143 8.02 -4.83 0.69
CA ASN A 143 7.68 -5.52 1.93
C ASN A 143 8.22 -6.97 1.93
N PRO A 144 9.11 -7.38 2.84
CA PRO A 144 9.57 -6.65 4.02
C PRO A 144 10.99 -6.08 3.89
N ALA A 145 11.62 -6.17 2.73
CA ALA A 145 13.04 -5.84 2.56
C ALA A 145 13.32 -4.32 2.61
N LEU A 146 12.29 -3.48 2.35
CA LEU A 146 12.33 -2.02 2.31
C LEU A 146 13.26 -1.46 1.21
N GLU A 147 13.43 -2.23 0.12
CA GLU A 147 14.15 -1.76 -1.07
C GLU A 147 13.34 -0.66 -1.76
N VAL A 148 14.01 0.39 -2.24
CA VAL A 148 13.38 1.55 -2.88
C VAL A 148 13.69 1.54 -4.37
N ALA A 149 12.63 1.67 -5.19
CA ALA A 149 12.73 1.73 -6.65
C ALA A 149 12.82 3.18 -7.17
N ASP A 150 13.52 3.40 -8.26
CA ASP A 150 13.41 4.61 -9.07
C ASP A 150 12.15 4.53 -9.96
N VAL A 151 11.01 4.90 -9.36
CA VAL A 151 9.69 4.75 -10.03
C VAL A 151 9.61 5.54 -11.32
N GLU A 152 10.13 6.77 -11.36
CA GLU A 152 10.09 7.62 -12.55
C GLU A 152 10.87 7.00 -13.72
N ARG A 153 12.09 6.52 -13.45
CA ARG A 153 12.92 5.84 -14.44
C ARG A 153 12.25 4.56 -14.93
N LEU A 154 11.74 3.73 -14.00
CA LEU A 154 11.15 2.45 -14.35
C LEU A 154 9.82 2.60 -15.12
N ALA A 155 9.00 3.61 -14.80
CA ALA A 155 7.79 3.92 -15.55
C ALA A 155 8.11 4.40 -16.97
N ALA A 156 9.13 5.25 -17.14
CA ALA A 156 9.58 5.69 -18.46
C ALA A 156 10.11 4.51 -19.29
N SER A 157 10.87 3.61 -18.68
CA SER A 157 11.40 2.41 -19.34
C SER A 157 10.31 1.41 -19.72
N ALA A 158 9.29 1.24 -18.86
CA ALA A 158 8.12 0.40 -19.16
C ALA A 158 7.37 0.93 -20.38
N ARG A 159 7.11 2.24 -20.41
CA ARG A 159 6.47 2.90 -21.56
C ARG A 159 7.27 2.70 -22.86
N ALA A 160 8.60 2.84 -22.80
CA ALA A 160 9.48 2.61 -23.96
C ALA A 160 9.46 1.15 -24.42
N ALA A 161 9.28 0.20 -23.51
CA ALA A 161 9.17 -1.21 -23.80
C ALA A 161 7.76 -1.67 -24.24
N GLY A 162 6.76 -0.78 -24.17
CA GLY A 162 5.35 -1.11 -24.41
C GLY A 162 4.70 -1.96 -23.31
N ALA A 163 5.26 -1.95 -22.11
CA ALA A 163 4.76 -2.66 -20.94
C ALA A 163 3.94 -1.72 -20.05
N LEU A 164 2.90 -2.24 -19.39
CA LEU A 164 2.18 -1.50 -18.35
C LEU A 164 3.05 -1.38 -17.09
N SER A 165 3.16 -0.19 -16.54
CA SER A 165 3.78 0.07 -15.25
C SER A 165 2.73 0.14 -14.14
N VAL A 166 2.89 -0.70 -13.13
CA VAL A 166 2.02 -0.77 -11.95
C VAL A 166 2.85 -0.51 -10.70
N VAL A 167 2.42 0.43 -9.87
CA VAL A 167 3.12 0.75 -8.62
C VAL A 167 2.22 0.43 -7.43
N ASP A 168 2.61 -0.51 -6.60
CA ASP A 168 2.05 -0.67 -5.26
C ASP A 168 2.68 0.38 -4.34
N SER A 169 1.92 1.44 -4.08
CA SER A 169 2.32 2.58 -3.26
C SER A 169 1.72 2.55 -1.85
N THR A 170 1.41 1.35 -1.36
CA THR A 170 0.75 1.14 -0.06
C THR A 170 1.55 1.76 1.10
N PHE A 171 2.89 1.63 1.10
CA PHE A 171 3.74 2.17 2.16
C PHE A 171 3.98 3.67 2.03
N ALA A 172 4.09 4.17 0.80
CA ALA A 172 4.34 5.59 0.55
C ALA A 172 3.08 6.45 0.72
N THR A 173 1.92 5.95 0.37
CA THR A 173 0.66 6.71 0.29
C THR A 173 0.72 7.85 -0.74
N PRO A 174 -0.40 8.43 -1.20
CA PRO A 174 -0.38 9.54 -2.14
C PRO A 174 0.20 10.85 -1.56
N LEU A 175 0.55 10.89 -0.28
CA LEU A 175 1.17 12.07 0.35
C LEU A 175 2.70 12.08 0.24
N LEU A 176 3.35 10.90 0.18
CA LEU A 176 4.80 10.79 0.05
C LEU A 176 5.24 10.52 -1.38
N GLN A 177 4.44 9.77 -2.14
CA GLN A 177 4.72 9.44 -3.54
C GLN A 177 3.42 9.42 -4.35
N ARG A 178 3.45 9.99 -5.55
CA ARG A 178 2.34 9.95 -6.51
C ARG A 178 2.83 9.38 -7.83
N PRO A 179 2.77 8.05 -7.98
CA PRO A 179 3.36 7.36 -9.12
C PRO A 179 2.77 7.74 -10.48
N LEU A 180 1.46 8.09 -10.56
CA LEU A 180 0.88 8.59 -11.81
C LEU A 180 1.57 9.87 -12.27
N GLY A 181 1.89 10.78 -11.34
CA GLY A 181 2.66 12.00 -11.63
C GLY A 181 4.12 11.73 -12.02
N GLN A 182 4.65 10.53 -11.75
CA GLN A 182 5.96 10.03 -12.15
C GLN A 182 5.90 9.20 -13.45
N GLY A 183 4.72 9.09 -14.05
CA GLY A 183 4.52 8.43 -15.33
C GLY A 183 4.10 6.95 -15.28
N ALA A 184 3.78 6.42 -14.11
CA ALA A 184 3.17 5.10 -13.99
C ALA A 184 1.76 5.06 -14.58
N ASP A 185 1.34 3.89 -15.09
CA ASP A 185 0.01 3.72 -15.67
C ASP A 185 -1.05 3.40 -14.62
N LEU A 186 -0.67 2.65 -13.58
CA LEU A 186 -1.56 2.19 -12.51
C LEU A 186 -0.88 2.32 -11.14
N VAL A 187 -1.68 2.71 -10.15
CA VAL A 187 -1.28 2.70 -8.74
C VAL A 187 -2.21 1.78 -7.97
N VAL A 188 -1.63 0.91 -7.14
CA VAL A 188 -2.36 0.01 -6.24
C VAL A 188 -2.17 0.44 -4.80
N HIS A 189 -3.23 0.41 -4.02
CA HIS A 189 -3.19 0.61 -2.57
C HIS A 189 -3.93 -0.49 -1.82
N SER A 190 -3.28 -1.06 -0.82
CA SER A 190 -4.01 -1.65 0.29
C SER A 190 -4.50 -0.52 1.20
N VAL A 191 -5.72 -0.06 0.96
CA VAL A 191 -6.36 1.02 1.73
C VAL A 191 -6.47 0.67 3.23
N THR A 192 -6.55 -0.64 3.52
CA THR A 192 -6.47 -1.27 4.84
C THR A 192 -5.38 -0.70 5.74
N LYS A 193 -4.27 -0.24 5.13
CA LYS A 193 -3.05 0.18 5.81
C LYS A 193 -3.13 1.66 6.22
N LEU A 194 -2.16 2.44 5.90
CA LEU A 194 -2.01 3.85 6.28
C LEU A 194 -3.21 4.73 5.89
N ILE A 195 -3.87 4.47 4.76
CA ILE A 195 -5.00 5.29 4.29
C ILE A 195 -6.16 5.20 5.29
N ALA A 196 -6.61 4.00 5.66
CA ALA A 196 -7.61 3.80 6.71
C ALA A 196 -7.02 4.11 8.10
N GLY A 197 -5.88 3.51 8.43
CA GLY A 197 -5.01 3.86 9.54
C GLY A 197 -5.52 3.53 10.95
N HIS A 198 -6.56 2.69 11.09
CA HIS A 198 -7.20 2.41 12.38
C HIS A 198 -7.39 0.91 12.64
N SER A 199 -6.77 0.03 11.84
CA SER A 199 -6.79 -1.43 12.01
C SER A 199 -8.20 -2.04 12.05
N ASP A 200 -9.20 -1.38 11.45
CA ASP A 200 -10.63 -1.67 11.61
C ASP A 200 -11.33 -2.12 10.32
N ILE A 201 -10.70 -1.91 9.14
CA ILE A 201 -11.29 -2.27 7.84
C ILE A 201 -10.30 -2.99 6.92
N VAL A 202 -10.85 -3.72 5.97
CA VAL A 202 -10.13 -4.28 4.83
C VAL A 202 -10.67 -3.66 3.55
N LEU A 203 -9.82 -3.00 2.78
CA LEU A 203 -10.20 -2.33 1.53
C LEU A 203 -8.98 -2.23 0.60
N GLY A 204 -9.21 -2.21 -0.72
CA GLY A 204 -8.19 -1.97 -1.73
C GLY A 204 -8.62 -0.91 -2.72
N ALA A 205 -7.66 -0.37 -3.47
CA ALA A 205 -7.93 0.55 -4.56
C ALA A 205 -6.92 0.40 -5.68
N VAL A 206 -7.37 0.67 -6.91
CA VAL A 206 -6.53 0.90 -8.09
C VAL A 206 -6.84 2.29 -8.60
N VAL A 207 -5.83 3.06 -8.94
CA VAL A 207 -5.98 4.37 -9.59
C VAL A 207 -5.28 4.35 -10.94
N ALA A 208 -5.93 4.84 -11.97
CA ALA A 208 -5.42 4.94 -13.34
C ALA A 208 -5.58 6.36 -13.87
N ASP A 209 -4.58 6.86 -14.61
CA ASP A 209 -4.68 8.12 -15.35
C ASP A 209 -5.46 7.92 -16.66
N ASP A 210 -5.29 6.76 -17.30
CA ASP A 210 -6.01 6.38 -18.50
C ASP A 210 -7.45 5.91 -18.19
N PRO A 211 -8.50 6.60 -18.68
CA PRO A 211 -9.89 6.23 -18.49
C PRO A 211 -10.24 4.82 -19.02
N ASP A 212 -9.59 4.34 -20.08
CA ASP A 212 -9.83 3.02 -20.64
C ASP A 212 -9.28 1.93 -19.70
N LEU A 213 -8.11 2.16 -19.07
CA LEU A 213 -7.61 1.28 -18.01
C LEU A 213 -8.53 1.28 -16.79
N ALA A 214 -8.98 2.45 -16.35
CA ALA A 214 -9.94 2.57 -15.23
C ALA A 214 -11.24 1.83 -15.55
N ALA A 215 -11.76 1.95 -16.76
CA ALA A 215 -12.98 1.24 -17.21
C ALA A 215 -12.78 -0.29 -17.20
N ARG A 216 -11.65 -0.79 -17.66
CA ARG A 216 -11.30 -2.23 -17.61
C ARG A 216 -11.22 -2.75 -16.16
N ILE A 217 -10.61 -2.00 -15.27
CA ILE A 217 -10.54 -2.33 -13.83
C ILE A 217 -11.93 -2.31 -13.19
N ARG A 218 -12.76 -1.32 -13.51
CA ARG A 218 -14.15 -1.23 -13.04
C ARG A 218 -15.00 -2.37 -13.55
N HIS A 219 -14.84 -2.74 -14.83
CA HIS A 219 -15.51 -3.89 -15.42
C HIS A 219 -15.13 -5.20 -14.71
N HIS A 220 -13.83 -5.40 -14.45
CA HIS A 220 -13.35 -6.57 -13.69
C HIS A 220 -14.00 -6.64 -12.31
N ARG A 221 -14.03 -5.52 -11.55
CA ARG A 221 -14.72 -5.46 -10.24
C ARG A 221 -16.18 -5.91 -10.34
N GLY A 222 -16.93 -5.36 -11.30
CA GLY A 222 -18.33 -5.67 -11.50
C GLY A 222 -18.58 -7.13 -11.88
N LEU A 223 -17.71 -7.70 -12.73
CA LEU A 223 -17.85 -9.08 -13.20
C LEU A 223 -17.47 -10.11 -12.12
N HIS A 224 -16.39 -9.88 -11.40
CA HIS A 224 -15.89 -10.80 -10.36
C HIS A 224 -16.49 -10.54 -8.97
N GLY A 225 -17.23 -9.44 -8.79
CA GLY A 225 -18.00 -9.18 -7.58
C GLY A 225 -17.21 -8.71 -6.36
N ALA A 226 -15.92 -8.38 -6.51
CA ALA A 226 -15.06 -7.92 -5.41
C ALA A 226 -15.33 -6.45 -5.04
N ILE A 227 -16.59 -6.10 -4.86
CA ILE A 227 -17.07 -4.75 -4.53
C ILE A 227 -16.76 -4.38 -3.08
N PRO A 228 -16.44 -3.11 -2.77
CA PRO A 228 -16.25 -2.66 -1.39
C PRO A 228 -17.59 -2.60 -0.65
N GLY A 229 -17.53 -2.74 0.68
CA GLY A 229 -18.67 -2.44 1.53
C GLY A 229 -18.85 -0.92 1.72
N PRO A 230 -20.09 -0.42 1.83
CA PRO A 230 -20.30 1.02 2.01
C PRO A 230 -19.78 1.52 3.37
N MET A 231 -19.82 0.72 4.44
CA MET A 231 -19.28 1.09 5.73
C MET A 231 -17.75 1.18 5.68
N GLU A 232 -17.09 0.20 5.07
CA GLU A 232 -15.64 0.18 4.90
C GLU A 232 -15.17 1.39 4.07
N SER A 233 -15.90 1.73 3.00
CA SER A 233 -15.61 2.92 2.18
C SER A 233 -15.79 4.23 2.95
N PHE A 234 -16.82 4.33 3.79
CA PHE A 234 -17.03 5.47 4.68
C PHE A 234 -15.91 5.61 5.71
N LEU A 235 -15.51 4.51 6.36
CA LEU A 235 -14.42 4.50 7.34
C LEU A 235 -13.07 4.79 6.66
N ALA A 236 -12.82 4.30 5.46
CA ALA A 236 -11.65 4.63 4.66
C ALA A 236 -11.58 6.13 4.35
N LEU A 237 -12.70 6.72 3.89
CA LEU A 237 -12.78 8.16 3.64
C LEU A 237 -12.56 8.98 4.92
N ARG A 238 -13.11 8.52 6.04
CA ARG A 238 -12.89 9.13 7.36
C ARG A 238 -11.43 9.04 7.79
N GLY A 239 -10.78 7.88 7.60
CA GLY A 239 -9.34 7.69 7.86
C GLY A 239 -8.49 8.62 6.98
N LEU A 240 -8.80 8.71 5.69
CA LEU A 240 -8.12 9.60 4.75
C LEU A 240 -8.08 11.05 5.23
N ARG A 241 -9.16 11.56 5.88
CA ARG A 241 -9.24 12.94 6.38
C ARG A 241 -8.14 13.32 7.37
N THR A 242 -7.56 12.35 8.07
CA THR A 242 -6.50 12.56 9.06
C THR A 242 -5.16 11.96 8.61
N LEU A 243 -5.06 11.49 7.37
CA LEU A 243 -3.84 10.83 6.87
C LEU A 243 -2.62 11.74 7.03
N SER A 244 -2.72 13.02 6.67
CA SER A 244 -1.56 13.93 6.70
C SER A 244 -0.97 14.07 8.11
N VAL A 245 -1.79 14.33 9.12
CA VAL A 245 -1.32 14.50 10.50
C VAL A 245 -0.84 13.20 11.12
N ARG A 246 -1.46 12.06 10.78
CA ARG A 246 -1.00 10.74 11.25
C ARG A 246 0.34 10.37 10.61
N LEU A 247 0.46 10.56 9.30
CA LEU A 247 1.67 10.24 8.56
C LEU A 247 2.85 11.10 9.01
N GLU A 248 2.65 12.41 9.17
CA GLU A 248 3.67 13.33 9.67
C GLU A 248 4.20 12.89 11.03
N ARG A 249 3.31 12.60 11.99
CA ARG A 249 3.69 12.16 13.33
C ARG A 249 4.41 10.82 13.30
N ALA A 250 3.84 9.82 12.64
CA ALA A 250 4.41 8.48 12.57
C ALA A 250 5.75 8.46 11.83
N ALA A 251 5.91 9.24 10.74
CA ALA A 251 7.17 9.35 10.03
C ALA A 251 8.25 10.10 10.85
N SER A 252 7.86 11.10 11.64
CA SER A 252 8.77 11.74 12.60
C SER A 252 9.26 10.74 13.65
N ASN A 253 8.34 9.95 14.21
CA ASN A 253 8.68 8.89 15.15
C ASN A 253 9.60 7.82 14.52
N ALA A 254 9.30 7.40 13.29
CA ALA A 254 10.09 6.39 12.59
C ALA A 254 11.54 6.85 12.37
N ARG A 255 11.74 8.08 11.92
CA ARG A 255 13.08 8.66 11.72
C ARG A 255 13.88 8.74 13.02
N GLU A 256 13.26 9.21 14.09
CA GLU A 256 13.90 9.30 15.40
C GLU A 256 14.24 7.91 15.96
N LEU A 257 13.30 6.95 15.80
CA LEU A 257 13.50 5.58 16.24
C LEU A 257 14.65 4.91 15.46
N ALA A 258 14.73 5.09 14.15
CA ALA A 258 15.82 4.55 13.32
C ALA A 258 17.19 5.02 13.83
N ALA A 259 17.35 6.31 14.12
CA ALA A 259 18.60 6.88 14.64
C ALA A 259 18.99 6.31 16.02
N ARG A 260 18.01 5.98 16.88
CA ARG A 260 18.25 5.33 18.16
C ARG A 260 18.64 3.86 18.00
N LEU A 261 17.99 3.16 17.05
CA LEU A 261 18.21 1.72 16.79
C LEU A 261 19.57 1.43 16.14
N GLU A 262 20.16 2.35 15.37
CA GLU A 262 21.51 2.20 14.82
C GLU A 262 22.58 1.97 15.88
N ARG A 263 22.33 2.40 17.12
CA ARG A 263 23.25 2.28 18.26
C ARG A 263 22.79 1.25 19.29
N ALA A 264 21.68 0.56 19.00
CA ALA A 264 21.07 -0.36 19.96
C ALA A 264 21.85 -1.67 20.04
N PRO A 265 22.04 -2.22 21.24
CA PRO A 265 22.69 -3.52 21.42
C PRO A 265 21.93 -4.63 20.67
N GLY A 266 22.68 -5.50 19.99
CA GLY A 266 22.12 -6.66 19.28
C GLY A 266 21.49 -6.37 17.92
N VAL A 267 21.36 -5.11 17.53
CA VAL A 267 20.95 -4.72 16.17
C VAL A 267 22.14 -4.82 15.23
N VAL A 268 22.00 -5.63 14.18
CA VAL A 268 23.03 -5.85 13.15
C VAL A 268 22.87 -4.85 12.00
N GLU A 269 21.62 -4.56 11.65
CA GLU A 269 21.27 -3.67 10.54
C GLU A 269 19.94 -2.97 10.85
N VAL A 270 19.86 -1.68 10.52
CA VAL A 270 18.59 -0.94 10.46
C VAL A 270 18.28 -0.67 9.00
N ARG A 271 17.10 -1.05 8.56
CA ARG A 271 16.58 -0.74 7.22
C ARG A 271 15.58 0.38 7.32
N ASP A 272 15.95 1.53 6.81
CA ASP A 272 15.12 2.72 6.69
C ASP A 272 15.08 3.13 5.22
N PRO A 273 13.91 3.15 4.58
CA PRO A 273 13.81 3.62 3.20
C PRO A 273 14.03 5.13 3.04
N GLY A 274 14.21 5.86 4.15
CA GLY A 274 14.40 7.32 4.18
C GLY A 274 13.10 8.11 4.21
N PHE A 275 11.96 7.44 4.16
CA PHE A 275 10.63 8.06 4.25
C PHE A 275 9.57 7.05 4.73
N GLY A 276 8.41 7.56 5.14
CA GLY A 276 7.29 6.73 5.59
C GLY A 276 7.38 6.35 7.07
N THR A 277 6.69 5.28 7.42
CA THR A 277 6.45 4.89 8.81
C THR A 277 6.89 3.46 9.11
N VAL A 278 7.41 2.75 8.12
CA VAL A 278 7.82 1.35 8.24
C VAL A 278 9.33 1.24 8.18
N LEU A 279 9.88 0.62 9.21
CA LEU A 279 11.30 0.30 9.35
C LEU A 279 11.48 -1.21 9.45
N ALA A 280 12.71 -1.69 9.35
CA ALA A 280 13.05 -3.03 9.80
C ALA A 280 14.40 -3.01 10.53
N ILE A 281 14.54 -3.89 11.52
CA ILE A 281 15.81 -4.21 12.15
C ILE A 281 16.16 -5.67 11.89
N VAL A 282 17.45 -5.94 11.75
CA VAL A 282 17.96 -7.30 11.65
C VAL A 282 18.74 -7.60 12.93
N LEU A 283 18.33 -8.63 13.64
CA LEU A 283 19.05 -9.20 14.76
C LEU A 283 19.86 -10.41 14.29
N ARG A 284 20.79 -10.90 15.10
CA ARG A 284 21.74 -11.95 14.71
C ARG A 284 21.08 -13.25 14.20
N ASP A 285 19.92 -13.62 14.74
CA ASP A 285 19.20 -14.85 14.41
C ASP A 285 17.71 -14.78 14.75
N ALA A 286 16.97 -15.82 14.36
CA ALA A 286 15.52 -15.95 14.63
C ALA A 286 15.21 -15.91 16.13
N GLN A 287 16.02 -16.56 16.96
CA GLN A 287 15.77 -16.65 18.40
C GLN A 287 15.93 -15.30 19.10
N ALA A 288 16.90 -14.49 18.67
CA ALA A 288 17.06 -13.13 19.17
C ALA A 288 15.84 -12.27 18.80
N ALA A 289 15.35 -12.40 17.56
CA ALA A 289 14.18 -11.69 17.09
C ALA A 289 12.89 -12.11 17.83
N ASP A 290 12.68 -13.42 18.02
CA ASP A 290 11.51 -13.92 18.75
C ASP A 290 11.51 -13.43 20.21
N ARG A 291 12.67 -13.48 20.91
CA ARG A 291 12.78 -12.93 22.27
C ARG A 291 12.48 -11.45 22.34
N ALA A 292 12.91 -10.65 21.37
CA ALA A 292 12.62 -9.22 21.34
C ALA A 292 11.11 -9.00 21.17
N VAL A 293 10.47 -9.72 20.24
CA VAL A 293 9.01 -9.66 20.01
C VAL A 293 8.21 -10.07 21.24
N GLU A 294 8.66 -11.07 22.01
CA GLU A 294 7.98 -11.54 23.23
C GLU A 294 8.11 -10.57 24.41
N ARG A 295 9.13 -9.73 24.42
CA ARG A 295 9.44 -8.84 25.56
C ARG A 295 8.85 -7.46 25.50
N VAL A 296 8.45 -6.99 24.31
CA VAL A 296 7.78 -5.69 24.18
C VAL A 296 6.45 -5.68 24.95
N ARG A 297 6.06 -4.51 25.42
CA ARG A 297 4.85 -4.30 26.23
C ARG A 297 3.91 -3.28 25.60
N LEU A 298 4.47 -2.27 24.94
CA LEU A 298 3.73 -1.22 24.24
C LEU A 298 3.54 -1.59 22.76
N TRP A 299 4.60 -2.05 22.10
CA TRP A 299 4.51 -2.54 20.74
C TRP A 299 3.64 -3.78 20.68
N ILE A 300 2.76 -3.83 19.68
CA ILE A 300 1.84 -4.96 19.49
C ILE A 300 2.43 -5.97 18.50
N PRO A 301 2.74 -7.22 18.94
CA PRO A 301 3.12 -8.28 18.02
C PRO A 301 1.95 -8.65 17.10
N ALA A 302 1.97 -8.19 15.86
CA ALA A 302 0.88 -8.41 14.91
C ALA A 302 1.35 -8.39 13.47
N THR A 303 0.66 -9.17 12.62
CA THR A 303 0.73 -8.95 11.18
C THR A 303 -0.03 -7.68 10.80
N SER A 304 0.08 -7.22 9.56
CA SER A 304 -0.42 -5.91 9.11
C SER A 304 0.52 -4.77 9.51
N LEU A 305 0.09 -3.52 9.26
CA LEU A 305 0.88 -2.31 9.49
C LEU A 305 0.04 -1.05 9.21
N GLY A 306 0.58 0.11 9.57
CA GLY A 306 0.04 1.40 9.14
C GLY A 306 -1.15 1.89 9.95
N GLY A 307 -1.40 1.29 11.12
CA GLY A 307 -2.33 1.79 12.12
C GLY A 307 -1.78 3.00 12.88
N VAL A 308 -2.60 3.58 13.74
CA VAL A 308 -2.18 4.60 14.72
C VAL A 308 -1.32 3.99 15.81
N GLU A 309 -1.50 2.71 16.09
CA GLU A 309 -0.71 1.90 17.03
C GLU A 309 0.56 1.37 16.38
N SER A 310 1.63 1.27 17.17
CA SER A 310 2.89 0.66 16.75
C SER A 310 2.83 -0.86 16.80
N THR A 311 3.19 -1.52 15.70
CA THR A 311 3.21 -2.98 15.60
C THR A 311 4.57 -3.48 15.12
N LEU A 312 4.90 -4.71 15.50
CA LEU A 312 6.14 -5.34 15.05
C LEU A 312 5.93 -6.84 14.72
N GLU A 313 6.76 -7.34 13.82
CA GLU A 313 6.64 -8.73 13.38
C GLU A 313 7.98 -9.27 12.86
N ARG A 314 8.43 -10.43 13.39
CA ARG A 314 9.50 -11.21 12.74
C ARG A 314 8.97 -11.83 11.46
N ARG A 315 9.47 -11.41 10.31
CA ARG A 315 8.89 -11.79 9.01
C ARG A 315 9.12 -13.24 8.63
N ARG A 316 10.29 -13.80 8.90
CA ARG A 316 10.62 -15.19 8.59
C ARG A 316 9.93 -16.23 9.48
N ARG A 317 8.99 -15.82 10.34
CA ARG A 317 8.06 -16.77 10.99
C ARG A 317 7.07 -17.39 9.99
N TRP A 318 6.89 -16.76 8.83
CA TRP A 318 6.07 -17.28 7.74
C TRP A 318 6.92 -18.08 6.77
N ALA A 319 6.55 -19.34 6.53
CA ALA A 319 7.28 -20.23 5.61
C ALA A 319 7.23 -19.73 4.15
N THR A 320 6.24 -18.88 3.83
CA THR A 320 6.06 -18.26 2.50
C THR A 320 6.94 -17.04 2.29
N GLU A 321 7.62 -16.54 3.33
CA GLU A 321 8.53 -15.40 3.18
C GLU A 321 9.80 -15.84 2.44
N ALA A 322 10.32 -14.97 1.57
CA ALA A 322 11.48 -15.27 0.74
C ALA A 322 12.69 -15.72 1.59
N PRO A 323 13.41 -16.80 1.21
CA PRO A 323 14.54 -17.31 1.98
C PRO A 323 15.72 -16.33 2.05
N THR A 324 15.76 -15.33 1.18
CA THR A 324 16.74 -14.24 1.17
C THR A 324 16.49 -13.15 2.23
N ILE A 325 15.30 -13.14 2.85
CA ILE A 325 15.02 -12.27 3.99
C ILE A 325 15.73 -12.85 5.23
N PRO A 326 16.51 -12.03 5.99
CA PRO A 326 17.20 -12.49 7.19
C PRO A 326 16.25 -13.12 8.22
N GLU A 327 16.68 -14.21 8.86
CA GLU A 327 15.90 -14.88 9.90
C GLU A 327 15.59 -13.96 11.09
N GLY A 328 16.53 -13.08 11.43
CA GLY A 328 16.39 -12.11 12.50
C GLY A 328 15.68 -10.80 12.10
N LEU A 329 15.09 -10.71 10.91
CA LEU A 329 14.42 -9.48 10.47
C LEU A 329 13.09 -9.28 11.18
N ILE A 330 12.98 -8.15 11.90
CA ILE A 330 11.74 -7.65 12.50
C ILE A 330 11.32 -6.40 11.73
N ARG A 331 10.14 -6.44 11.13
CA ARG A 331 9.51 -5.25 10.54
C ARG A 331 8.79 -4.48 11.64
N LEU A 332 8.97 -3.17 11.65
CA LEU A 332 8.40 -2.21 12.59
C LEU A 332 7.43 -1.30 11.82
N SER A 333 6.17 -1.26 12.21
CA SER A 333 5.21 -0.26 11.75
C SER A 333 5.03 0.75 12.86
N VAL A 334 5.61 1.93 12.69
CA VAL A 334 5.66 2.96 13.73
C VAL A 334 4.37 3.76 13.72
N GLY A 335 3.74 3.87 14.87
CA GLY A 335 2.49 4.61 15.10
C GLY A 335 2.71 6.05 15.57
N ILE A 336 1.68 6.61 16.20
CA ILE A 336 1.63 8.01 16.60
C ILE A 336 1.82 8.24 18.13
N GLU A 337 2.18 7.21 18.87
CA GLU A 337 2.46 7.26 20.30
C GLU A 337 3.63 8.22 20.58
N HIS A 338 3.95 8.44 21.85
CA HIS A 338 5.12 9.23 22.21
C HIS A 338 6.42 8.45 21.86
N ILE A 339 7.35 9.11 21.21
CA ILE A 339 8.56 8.46 20.68
C ILE A 339 9.45 7.86 21.79
N ASP A 340 9.53 8.52 22.94
CA ASP A 340 10.33 8.00 24.05
C ASP A 340 9.74 6.71 24.62
N ASP A 341 8.42 6.63 24.75
CA ASP A 341 7.74 5.41 25.21
C ASP A 341 7.99 4.24 24.23
N LEU A 342 7.89 4.50 22.91
CA LEU A 342 8.17 3.50 21.87
C LEU A 342 9.62 3.03 21.91
N ALA A 343 10.56 3.96 22.04
CA ALA A 343 11.97 3.66 22.06
C ALA A 343 12.36 2.91 23.34
N ASP A 344 11.90 3.35 24.50
CA ASP A 344 12.22 2.73 25.79
C ASP A 344 11.72 1.28 25.85
N ASP A 345 10.51 1.01 25.34
CA ASP A 345 9.95 -0.35 25.29
C ASP A 345 10.77 -1.26 24.37
N LEU A 346 11.06 -0.80 23.14
CA LEU A 346 11.80 -1.60 22.16
C LEU A 346 13.27 -1.80 22.58
N LEU A 347 13.96 -0.74 23.01
CA LEU A 347 15.35 -0.82 23.47
C LEU A 347 15.48 -1.66 24.72
N GLY A 348 14.51 -1.59 25.65
CA GLY A 348 14.45 -2.47 26.82
C GLY A 348 14.30 -3.94 26.43
N ALA A 349 13.47 -4.25 25.43
CA ALA A 349 13.28 -5.60 24.90
C ALA A 349 14.56 -6.15 24.22
N LEU A 350 15.31 -5.30 23.52
CA LEU A 350 16.59 -5.62 22.87
C LEU A 350 17.73 -5.79 23.88
N GLY A 351 17.85 -4.88 24.86
CA GLY A 351 18.98 -4.86 25.82
C GLY A 351 18.98 -5.99 26.83
N ALA A 352 17.83 -6.55 27.18
CA ALA A 352 17.70 -7.67 28.12
C ALA A 352 18.17 -9.05 27.55
N GLY A 353 18.81 -9.06 26.39
CA GLY A 353 19.32 -10.27 25.71
C GLY A 353 20.84 -10.29 25.49
N VAL A 354 21.57 -9.39 26.12
CA VAL A 354 23.04 -9.22 25.93
C VAL A 354 23.85 -9.89 27.06
N ASP A 355 23.21 -10.68 27.94
CA ASP A 355 23.92 -11.50 28.96
C ASP A 355 24.23 -12.91 28.42
#